data_aa579568e11ac5d5b77128d41b498539
#
_entry.id   aa579568e11ac5d5b77128d41b498539
#
_cell.length_a   1.000
_cell.length_b   1.000
_cell.length_c   1.000
_cell.angle_alpha   90.00
_cell.angle_beta   90.00
_cell.angle_gamma   90.00
#
_symmetry.space_group_name_H-M   'P 1'
#
loop_
_entity.id
_entity.type
_entity.pdbx_description
1 polymer ?
#
loop_
_entity_poly.entity_id
_entity_poly.type
_entity_poly.pdbx_seq_one_letter_code
_entity_poly.pdbx_strand_id
1 'polypeptide(L)'
;MRTPYCVADYLLDRLTDCGADHLFGVPGDYNLQFLDHVIDSPDICWVGCANELNASYAADGYARCKGFAALLTTFGVGELSAMNGIAGSYAEHVPVLHIVGAPGMASQQRGELLHHTLGDGEFRHFYHMSEPITAAQAILTEQNACYEIDRVLTTMLRERRPGYLMLPADVAKKAATPPVNALTLRHTHADSACLKAFRDAAENRLARSKRTALLADFLVLRHGLKHALQKWVKDVPMAHATMLMGKGIFDERHAGFYGTYSGSASAGAVKEAIEGADTVLCIGTRFTDTLTAGFTHQLTPAQTIEVQPHASRVGDIWFTGIPMLQAIETLVELCKQHVHETPVPSSQSAMAYPQPDGSLTQANFWQTLQTFIRPGDIILADQGTSAFGAIDLRLPADVNFIVQPLWGSIGYTLAAAFGAQTACPNRRVIVLTGDGAAQLTIQELGSMLRDKQHPIILVLNNEGYTVERAIHGPEQRYNDIALWNWTQIPQALSLNPQAQCWRVSESEQLADVLEKVAHHERLSLIEVMLPKADIPPLLGAITKALEARNSA
;
A
#
# COMPACT_ATOMS: atom_id res chain seq x y z
N MET A 1 12.94 36.58 19.13
CA MET A 1 12.38 35.93 20.35
C MET A 1 11.80 34.61 19.85
N ARG A 2 12.13 33.49 20.47
CA ARG A 2 11.44 32.22 20.11
C ARG A 2 9.94 32.40 20.45
N THR A 3 9.08 32.07 19.52
CA THR A 3 7.62 32.02 19.73
C THR A 3 7.33 31.07 20.90
N PRO A 4 6.38 31.37 21.80
CA PRO A 4 6.02 30.44 22.87
C PRO A 4 5.57 29.12 22.27
N TYR A 5 5.94 28.00 22.89
CA TYR A 5 5.54 26.66 22.46
C TYR A 5 4.02 26.54 22.40
N CYS A 6 3.50 25.99 21.31
CA CYS A 6 2.07 25.98 21.02
C CYS A 6 1.56 24.61 20.52
N VAL A 7 0.26 24.51 20.23
CA VAL A 7 -0.39 23.28 19.74
C VAL A 7 0.23 22.80 18.43
N ALA A 8 0.63 23.71 17.53
CA ALA A 8 1.30 23.35 16.28
C ALA A 8 2.64 22.62 16.57
N ASP A 9 3.45 23.16 17.49
CA ASP A 9 4.73 22.54 17.87
C ASP A 9 4.50 21.18 18.52
N TYR A 10 3.49 21.06 19.39
CA TYR A 10 3.11 19.78 20.00
C TYR A 10 2.75 18.71 18.95
N LEU A 11 1.97 19.10 17.95
CA LEU A 11 1.60 18.17 16.86
C LEU A 11 2.83 17.72 16.08
N LEU A 12 3.77 18.64 15.76
CA LEU A 12 5.00 18.31 15.05
C LEU A 12 5.89 17.35 15.86
N ASP A 13 6.06 17.59 17.17
CA ASP A 13 6.79 16.67 18.06
C ASP A 13 6.17 15.26 18.02
N ARG A 14 4.83 15.18 18.07
CA ARG A 14 4.11 13.90 18.03
C ARG A 14 4.19 13.20 16.67
N LEU A 15 4.23 13.94 15.56
CA LEU A 15 4.49 13.35 14.24
C LEU A 15 5.91 12.74 14.18
N THR A 16 6.90 13.44 14.71
CA THR A 16 8.28 12.94 14.83
C THR A 16 8.34 11.68 15.70
N ASP A 17 7.65 11.65 16.84
CA ASP A 17 7.52 10.46 17.69
C ASP A 17 6.94 9.25 16.93
N CYS A 18 6.03 9.49 15.97
CA CYS A 18 5.46 8.45 15.10
C CYS A 18 6.40 8.03 13.95
N GLY A 19 7.55 8.67 13.79
CA GLY A 19 8.55 8.37 12.76
C GLY A 19 8.32 9.10 11.43
N ALA A 20 7.48 10.15 11.39
CA ALA A 20 7.38 11.01 10.22
C ALA A 20 8.51 12.06 10.25
N ASP A 21 9.17 12.23 9.11
CA ASP A 21 10.12 13.31 8.84
C ASP A 21 9.66 14.19 7.67
N HIS A 22 8.47 13.90 7.11
CA HIS A 22 7.85 14.64 6.02
C HIS A 22 6.35 14.81 6.24
N LEU A 23 5.80 15.96 5.80
CA LEU A 23 4.38 16.27 5.77
C LEU A 23 3.97 16.59 4.34
N PHE A 24 3.05 15.79 3.80
CA PHE A 24 2.51 15.96 2.44
C PHE A 24 1.30 16.88 2.44
N GLY A 25 1.03 17.57 1.32
CA GLY A 25 -0.21 18.32 1.22
C GLY A 25 -0.23 19.42 0.19
N VAL A 26 -1.25 20.27 0.30
CA VAL A 26 -1.46 21.47 -0.53
C VAL A 26 -1.76 22.65 0.40
N PRO A 27 -1.10 23.81 0.22
CA PRO A 27 -1.35 24.98 1.06
C PRO A 27 -2.73 25.57 0.76
N GLY A 28 -3.38 26.09 1.79
CA GLY A 28 -4.61 26.86 1.71
C GLY A 28 -4.70 27.80 2.90
N ASP A 29 -5.51 28.85 2.81
CA ASP A 29 -5.54 29.94 3.80
C ASP A 29 -5.81 29.48 5.24
N TYR A 30 -6.60 28.41 5.44
CA TYR A 30 -6.88 27.90 6.79
C TYR A 30 -5.75 27.03 7.38
N ASN A 31 -4.73 26.63 6.59
CA ASN A 31 -3.62 25.84 7.10
C ASN A 31 -2.26 26.57 7.10
N LEU A 32 -2.16 27.79 6.54
CA LEU A 32 -0.88 28.53 6.42
C LEU A 32 -0.22 28.76 7.78
N GLN A 33 -0.99 29.02 8.82
CA GLN A 33 -0.45 29.27 10.16
C GLN A 33 0.21 28.04 10.77
N PHE A 34 -0.30 26.85 10.49
CA PHE A 34 0.36 25.62 10.86
C PHE A 34 1.58 25.35 9.96
N LEU A 35 1.47 25.67 8.66
CA LEU A 35 2.58 25.53 7.72
C LEU A 35 3.80 26.40 8.09
N ASP A 36 3.61 27.58 8.66
CA ASP A 36 4.73 28.40 9.17
C ASP A 36 5.57 27.60 10.20
N HIS A 37 4.91 26.89 11.13
CA HIS A 37 5.59 26.03 12.10
C HIS A 37 6.26 24.81 11.43
N VAL A 38 5.65 24.24 10.38
CA VAL A 38 6.26 23.14 9.60
C VAL A 38 7.54 23.60 8.92
N ILE A 39 7.52 24.78 8.28
CA ILE A 39 8.69 25.35 7.59
C ILE A 39 9.83 25.70 8.57
N ASP A 40 9.48 26.13 9.78
CA ASP A 40 10.45 26.44 10.83
C ASP A 40 10.95 25.20 11.59
N SER A 41 10.32 24.03 11.39
CA SER A 41 10.69 22.78 12.05
C SER A 41 12.01 22.23 11.52
N PRO A 42 12.95 21.82 12.37
CA PRO A 42 14.17 21.14 11.95
C PRO A 42 13.93 19.65 11.62
N ASP A 43 12.81 19.07 12.06
CA ASP A 43 12.58 17.63 12.06
C ASP A 43 11.54 17.18 11.03
N ILE A 44 10.66 18.09 10.55
CA ILE A 44 9.61 17.80 9.57
C ILE A 44 9.80 18.65 8.31
N CYS A 45 9.96 18.00 7.17
CA CYS A 45 10.04 18.66 5.87
C CYS A 45 8.67 18.76 5.20
N TRP A 46 8.32 19.93 4.68
CA TRP A 46 7.13 20.10 3.85
C TRP A 46 7.30 19.52 2.45
N VAL A 47 6.33 18.71 2.00
CA VAL A 47 6.28 18.13 0.66
C VAL A 47 4.99 18.56 -0.03
N GLY A 48 5.06 19.62 -0.82
CA GLY A 48 3.92 20.09 -1.60
C GLY A 48 3.64 19.19 -2.80
N CYS A 49 2.38 18.80 -2.97
CA CYS A 49 1.89 17.94 -4.05
C CYS A 49 1.07 18.73 -5.07
N ALA A 50 0.80 18.14 -6.23
CA ALA A 50 0.07 18.79 -7.32
C ALA A 50 -1.43 19.00 -7.01
N ASN A 51 -2.01 18.13 -6.19
CA ASN A 51 -3.37 18.21 -5.67
C ASN A 51 -3.50 17.32 -4.43
N GLU A 52 -4.61 17.39 -3.71
CA GLU A 52 -4.79 16.71 -2.43
C GLU A 52 -5.05 15.20 -2.58
N LEU A 53 -5.63 14.76 -3.70
CA LEU A 53 -5.71 13.33 -4.00
C LEU A 53 -4.32 12.74 -4.17
N ASN A 54 -3.47 13.37 -4.97
CA ASN A 54 -2.08 12.97 -5.13
C ASN A 54 -1.31 13.02 -3.80
N ALA A 55 -1.55 14.05 -2.99
CA ALA A 55 -0.94 14.18 -1.66
C ALA A 55 -1.34 13.01 -0.74
N SER A 56 -2.60 12.58 -0.77
CA SER A 56 -3.07 11.43 0.02
C SER A 56 -2.45 10.11 -0.44
N TYR A 57 -2.29 9.92 -1.75
CA TYR A 57 -1.58 8.75 -2.30
C TYR A 57 -0.08 8.78 -2.02
N ALA A 58 0.55 9.96 -2.07
CA ALA A 58 1.95 10.13 -1.69
C ALA A 58 2.17 9.80 -0.21
N ALA A 59 1.31 10.30 0.67
CA ALA A 59 1.34 9.95 2.09
C ALA A 59 1.14 8.44 2.33
N ASP A 60 0.23 7.79 1.58
CA ASP A 60 0.04 6.33 1.64
C ASP A 60 1.32 5.58 1.21
N GLY A 61 1.90 5.94 0.06
CA GLY A 61 3.14 5.34 -0.43
C GLY A 61 4.31 5.50 0.53
N TYR A 62 4.44 6.69 1.14
CA TYR A 62 5.42 6.96 2.20
C TYR A 62 5.19 6.08 3.43
N ALA A 63 3.93 5.99 3.91
CA ALA A 63 3.58 5.19 5.08
C ALA A 63 3.82 3.69 4.86
N ARG A 64 3.65 3.17 3.65
CA ARG A 64 3.99 1.77 3.32
C ARG A 64 5.49 1.48 3.44
N CYS A 65 6.33 2.49 3.34
CA CYS A 65 7.79 2.36 3.50
C CYS A 65 8.26 2.68 4.94
N LYS A 66 7.68 3.69 5.59
CA LYS A 66 8.10 4.20 6.91
C LYS A 66 7.23 3.70 8.07
N GLY A 67 6.00 3.25 7.81
CA GLY A 67 5.06 2.76 8.81
C GLY A 67 4.05 3.79 9.31
N PHE A 68 4.18 5.08 8.96
CA PHE A 68 3.28 6.18 9.30
C PHE A 68 3.52 7.36 8.35
N ALA A 69 2.47 8.16 8.06
CA ALA A 69 2.58 9.43 7.35
C ALA A 69 1.57 10.46 7.85
N ALA A 70 1.78 11.72 7.49
CA ALA A 70 0.85 12.81 7.71
C ALA A 70 0.54 13.56 6.42
N LEU A 71 -0.71 14.00 6.28
CA LEU A 71 -1.26 14.76 5.17
C LEU A 71 -1.92 16.03 5.71
N LEU A 72 -1.65 17.18 5.11
CA LEU A 72 -2.26 18.47 5.43
C LEU A 72 -3.08 19.00 4.26
N THR A 73 -4.34 19.33 4.51
CA THR A 73 -5.22 19.98 3.54
C THR A 73 -5.90 21.21 4.15
N THR A 74 -6.44 22.07 3.30
CA THR A 74 -7.38 23.09 3.76
C THR A 74 -8.78 22.49 3.95
N PHE A 75 -9.64 23.21 4.68
CA PHE A 75 -11.02 22.85 4.95
C PHE A 75 -11.85 22.67 3.66
N GLY A 76 -12.81 21.78 3.69
CA GLY A 76 -13.79 21.57 2.64
C GLY A 76 -13.17 21.08 1.34
N VAL A 77 -12.84 21.98 0.43
CA VAL A 77 -12.39 21.65 -0.93
C VAL A 77 -11.14 20.78 -0.95
N GLY A 78 -10.19 21.03 -0.05
CA GLY A 78 -8.95 20.25 0.03
C GLY A 78 -9.17 18.89 0.69
N GLU A 79 -9.88 18.85 1.83
CA GLU A 79 -10.12 17.60 2.52
C GLU A 79 -11.01 16.64 1.73
N LEU A 80 -12.03 17.15 1.02
CA LEU A 80 -12.87 16.31 0.17
C LEU A 80 -12.10 15.71 -1.01
N SER A 81 -11.16 16.46 -1.60
CA SER A 81 -10.29 15.95 -2.65
C SER A 81 -9.39 14.81 -2.17
N ALA A 82 -8.96 14.82 -0.90
CA ALA A 82 -8.11 13.78 -0.31
C ALA A 82 -8.87 12.51 0.11
N MET A 83 -10.21 12.58 0.30
CA MET A 83 -11.01 11.51 0.92
C MET A 83 -10.86 10.15 0.22
N ASN A 84 -10.77 10.12 -1.11
CA ASN A 84 -10.59 8.88 -1.87
C ASN A 84 -9.30 8.16 -1.46
N GLY A 85 -8.18 8.89 -1.34
CA GLY A 85 -6.92 8.30 -0.91
C GLY A 85 -6.93 7.85 0.56
N ILE A 86 -7.56 8.63 1.44
CA ILE A 86 -7.72 8.26 2.86
C ILE A 86 -8.59 6.99 2.99
N ALA A 87 -9.67 6.86 2.21
CA ALA A 87 -10.49 5.66 2.18
C ALA A 87 -9.70 4.44 1.71
N GLY A 88 -8.84 4.59 0.69
CA GLY A 88 -7.92 3.55 0.25
C GLY A 88 -6.93 3.13 1.34
N SER A 89 -6.33 4.11 2.03
CA SER A 89 -5.47 3.85 3.19
C SER A 89 -6.20 3.12 4.32
N TYR A 90 -7.49 3.46 4.56
CA TYR A 90 -8.31 2.77 5.56
C TYR A 90 -8.59 1.32 5.17
N ALA A 91 -9.00 1.08 3.91
CA ALA A 91 -9.29 -0.25 3.40
C ALA A 91 -8.06 -1.18 3.49
N GLU A 92 -6.87 -0.64 3.24
CA GLU A 92 -5.63 -1.40 3.17
C GLU A 92 -4.70 -1.25 4.40
N HIS A 93 -5.25 -0.75 5.50
CA HIS A 93 -4.55 -0.66 6.78
C HIS A 93 -3.24 0.13 6.71
N VAL A 94 -3.29 1.35 6.19
CA VAL A 94 -2.15 2.28 6.12
C VAL A 94 -2.40 3.48 7.03
N PRO A 95 -1.58 3.72 8.07
CA PRO A 95 -1.81 4.82 9.00
C PRO A 95 -1.34 6.16 8.42
N VAL A 96 -2.29 6.91 7.86
CA VAL A 96 -2.11 8.28 7.36
C VAL A 96 -2.92 9.23 8.25
N LEU A 97 -2.26 10.16 8.95
CA LEU A 97 -2.95 11.21 9.67
C LEU A 97 -3.39 12.30 8.71
N HIS A 98 -4.68 12.52 8.58
CA HIS A 98 -5.25 13.64 7.83
C HIS A 98 -5.44 14.84 8.76
N ILE A 99 -4.60 15.85 8.62
CA ILE A 99 -4.70 17.14 9.32
C ILE A 99 -5.44 18.11 8.40
N VAL A 100 -6.52 18.70 8.90
CA VAL A 100 -7.35 19.65 8.15
C VAL A 100 -7.28 21.00 8.82
N GLY A 101 -6.64 21.98 8.16
CA GLY A 101 -6.67 23.36 8.60
C GLY A 101 -8.08 23.94 8.40
N ALA A 102 -8.68 24.45 9.46
CA ALA A 102 -10.07 24.87 9.49
C ALA A 102 -10.25 26.33 9.91
N PRO A 103 -11.39 26.98 9.58
CA PRO A 103 -11.73 28.31 10.07
C PRO A 103 -11.60 28.42 11.59
N GLY A 104 -11.22 29.60 12.09
CA GLY A 104 -11.07 29.83 13.53
C GLY A 104 -12.36 29.57 14.31
N MET A 105 -12.22 29.10 15.55
CA MET A 105 -13.34 28.70 16.42
C MET A 105 -14.40 29.79 16.59
N ALA A 106 -14.01 31.06 16.65
CA ALA A 106 -14.94 32.18 16.81
C ALA A 106 -15.88 32.31 15.59
N SER A 107 -15.37 32.14 14.38
CA SER A 107 -16.18 32.16 13.15
C SER A 107 -17.11 30.95 13.06
N GLN A 108 -16.63 29.77 13.45
CA GLN A 108 -17.45 28.57 13.52
C GLN A 108 -18.62 28.73 14.52
N GLN A 109 -18.34 29.27 15.72
CA GLN A 109 -19.36 29.50 16.74
C GLN A 109 -20.45 30.52 16.33
N ARG A 110 -20.08 31.49 15.48
CA ARG A 110 -21.05 32.48 14.94
C ARG A 110 -21.81 31.96 13.72
N GLY A 111 -21.47 30.79 13.18
CA GLY A 111 -22.07 30.24 11.97
C GLY A 111 -21.83 31.13 10.74
N GLU A 112 -20.63 31.72 10.62
CA GLU A 112 -20.31 32.63 9.51
C GLU A 112 -20.29 31.88 8.18
N LEU A 113 -20.84 32.49 7.14
CA LEU A 113 -20.88 31.93 5.79
C LEU A 113 -19.52 32.14 5.10
N LEU A 114 -18.59 31.27 5.37
CA LEU A 114 -17.22 31.34 4.86
C LEU A 114 -17.06 30.57 3.54
N HIS A 115 -16.04 30.91 2.77
CA HIS A 115 -15.61 30.12 1.62
C HIS A 115 -15.11 28.74 2.08
N HIS A 116 -15.04 27.78 1.16
CA HIS A 116 -14.71 26.37 1.40
C HIS A 116 -15.71 25.63 2.32
N THR A 117 -16.86 26.22 2.64
CA THR A 117 -17.98 25.59 3.34
C THR A 117 -19.17 25.37 2.40
N LEU A 118 -20.22 24.71 2.88
CA LEU A 118 -21.48 24.59 2.12
C LEU A 118 -22.35 25.85 2.18
N GLY A 119 -21.89 26.91 2.89
CA GLY A 119 -22.59 28.18 2.98
C GLY A 119 -23.85 28.17 3.88
N ASP A 120 -23.90 27.24 4.82
CA ASP A 120 -25.02 27.05 5.75
C ASP A 120 -24.67 27.36 7.21
N GLY A 121 -23.41 27.70 7.48
CA GLY A 121 -22.90 27.99 8.83
C GLY A 121 -22.59 26.77 9.69
N GLU A 122 -22.70 25.57 9.15
CA GLU A 122 -22.29 24.32 9.81
C GLU A 122 -20.90 23.86 9.33
N PHE A 123 -20.00 23.58 10.28
CA PHE A 123 -18.60 23.24 10.00
C PHE A 123 -18.25 21.77 10.27
N ARG A 124 -19.23 20.91 10.56
CA ARG A 124 -18.99 19.51 10.90
C ARG A 124 -19.34 18.53 9.79
N HIS A 125 -19.86 19.00 8.67
CA HIS A 125 -20.25 18.14 7.56
C HIS A 125 -19.12 17.21 7.14
N PHE A 126 -17.94 17.76 6.86
CA PHE A 126 -16.80 16.98 6.35
C PHE A 126 -16.16 16.13 7.44
N TYR A 127 -16.18 16.58 8.70
CA TYR A 127 -15.81 15.76 9.85
C TYR A 127 -16.64 14.48 9.93
N HIS A 128 -17.96 14.58 9.79
CA HIS A 128 -18.85 13.41 9.75
C HIS A 128 -18.68 12.55 8.50
N MET A 129 -18.35 13.15 7.35
CA MET A 129 -18.05 12.40 6.13
C MET A 129 -16.75 11.57 6.26
N SER A 130 -15.82 11.99 7.10
CA SER A 130 -14.56 11.29 7.35
C SER A 130 -14.70 10.15 8.37
N GLU A 131 -15.80 10.06 9.12
CA GLU A 131 -15.99 9.07 10.19
C GLU A 131 -15.82 7.62 9.73
N PRO A 132 -16.45 7.15 8.62
CA PRO A 132 -16.35 5.75 8.20
C PRO A 132 -14.98 5.35 7.65
N ILE A 133 -14.11 6.30 7.34
CA ILE A 133 -12.79 6.07 6.73
C ILE A 133 -11.62 6.41 7.66
N THR A 134 -11.88 6.58 8.95
CA THR A 134 -10.86 6.86 9.97
C THR A 134 -11.04 5.98 11.21
N ALA A 135 -9.94 5.56 11.83
CA ALA A 135 -9.97 4.79 13.07
C ALA A 135 -10.25 5.67 14.30
N ALA A 136 -9.89 6.95 14.21
CA ALA A 136 -10.17 7.96 15.22
C ALA A 136 -10.17 9.35 14.57
N GLN A 137 -10.99 10.24 15.11
CA GLN A 137 -11.04 11.63 14.66
C GLN A 137 -11.26 12.58 15.83
N ALA A 138 -10.85 13.85 15.66
CA ALA A 138 -11.07 14.90 16.65
C ALA A 138 -11.17 16.29 16.01
N ILE A 139 -11.97 17.15 16.63
CA ILE A 139 -11.95 18.60 16.43
C ILE A 139 -11.13 19.19 17.58
N LEU A 140 -10.01 19.85 17.24
CA LEU A 140 -9.10 20.39 18.22
C LEU A 140 -9.60 21.73 18.78
N THR A 141 -9.45 21.88 20.08
CA THR A 141 -9.70 23.12 20.84
C THR A 141 -8.48 23.41 21.74
N GLU A 142 -8.39 24.62 22.28
CA GLU A 142 -7.35 24.96 23.24
C GLU A 142 -7.28 23.97 24.44
N GLN A 143 -8.43 23.46 24.88
CA GLN A 143 -8.53 22.61 26.06
C GLN A 143 -8.23 21.13 25.81
N ASN A 144 -8.51 20.63 24.60
CA ASN A 144 -8.41 19.21 24.31
C ASN A 144 -7.24 18.81 23.39
N ALA A 145 -6.56 19.78 22.74
CA ALA A 145 -5.68 19.52 21.61
C ALA A 145 -4.60 18.46 21.92
N CYS A 146 -3.80 18.62 22.97
CA CYS A 146 -2.73 17.69 23.29
C CYS A 146 -3.27 16.27 23.57
N TYR A 147 -4.37 16.16 24.30
CA TYR A 147 -4.99 14.87 24.61
C TYR A 147 -5.54 14.18 23.36
N GLU A 148 -6.26 14.93 22.51
CA GLU A 148 -6.86 14.39 21.30
C GLU A 148 -5.83 13.99 20.24
N ILE A 149 -4.74 14.78 20.11
CA ILE A 149 -3.61 14.42 19.25
C ILE A 149 -3.04 13.05 19.67
N ASP A 150 -2.72 12.89 20.96
CA ASP A 150 -2.17 11.63 21.48
C ASP A 150 -3.14 10.47 21.32
N ARG A 151 -4.44 10.68 21.59
CA ARG A 151 -5.50 9.67 21.45
C ARG A 151 -5.65 9.19 19.99
N VAL A 152 -5.73 10.15 19.06
CA VAL A 152 -5.89 9.83 17.62
C VAL A 152 -4.67 9.07 17.13
N LEU A 153 -3.45 9.57 17.36
CA LEU A 153 -2.22 8.93 16.93
C LEU A 153 -2.05 7.52 17.52
N THR A 154 -2.30 7.36 18.83
CA THR A 154 -2.22 6.04 19.48
C THR A 154 -3.20 5.05 18.87
N THR A 155 -4.43 5.50 18.57
CA THR A 155 -5.45 4.65 17.94
C THR A 155 -5.04 4.26 16.53
N MET A 156 -4.59 5.21 15.70
CA MET A 156 -4.11 4.95 14.35
C MET A 156 -2.99 3.91 14.31
N LEU A 157 -1.98 4.08 15.16
CA LEU A 157 -0.82 3.18 15.19
C LEU A 157 -1.19 1.77 15.66
N ARG A 158 -2.16 1.64 16.58
CA ARG A 158 -2.67 0.35 17.04
C ARG A 158 -3.47 -0.36 15.96
N GLU A 159 -4.41 0.36 15.32
CA GLU A 159 -5.31 -0.20 14.30
C GLU A 159 -4.67 -0.27 12.91
N ARG A 160 -3.52 0.39 12.72
CA ARG A 160 -2.87 0.57 11.42
C ARG A 160 -3.81 1.16 10.38
N ARG A 161 -4.53 2.22 10.73
CA ARG A 161 -5.54 2.89 9.90
C ARG A 161 -5.43 4.40 10.01
N PRO A 162 -6.01 5.16 9.06
CA PRO A 162 -6.01 6.62 9.09
C PRO A 162 -6.67 7.21 10.33
N GLY A 163 -6.25 8.42 10.68
CA GLY A 163 -6.91 9.30 11.63
C GLY A 163 -7.18 10.66 11.03
N TYR A 164 -8.01 11.45 11.69
CA TYR A 164 -8.40 12.78 11.24
C TYR A 164 -8.31 13.79 12.39
N LEU A 165 -7.69 14.93 12.13
CA LEU A 165 -7.63 16.07 13.05
C LEU A 165 -8.10 17.34 12.33
N MET A 166 -9.23 17.91 12.76
CA MET A 166 -9.59 19.27 12.39
C MET A 166 -8.84 20.24 13.29
N LEU A 167 -7.95 21.05 12.70
CA LEU A 167 -7.12 22.03 13.38
C LEU A 167 -7.57 23.44 13.01
N PRO A 168 -8.41 24.11 13.84
CA PRO A 168 -8.77 25.49 13.61
C PRO A 168 -7.54 26.41 13.64
N ALA A 169 -7.49 27.39 12.74
CA ALA A 169 -6.32 28.25 12.54
C ALA A 169 -5.89 29.01 13.81
N ASP A 170 -6.84 29.42 14.64
CA ASP A 170 -6.56 30.08 15.92
C ASP A 170 -6.10 29.10 17.02
N VAL A 171 -6.48 27.83 16.95
CA VAL A 171 -6.07 26.80 17.90
C VAL A 171 -4.60 26.39 17.68
N ALA A 172 -4.13 26.36 16.43
CA ALA A 172 -2.74 26.04 16.13
C ALA A 172 -1.72 26.86 16.94
N LYS A 173 -2.03 28.13 17.20
CA LYS A 173 -1.17 29.10 17.93
C LYS A 173 -1.39 29.12 19.45
N LYS A 174 -2.34 28.34 19.98
CA LYS A 174 -2.62 28.33 21.43
C LYS A 174 -1.47 27.70 22.19
N ALA A 175 -1.15 28.28 23.34
CA ALA A 175 -0.08 27.80 24.21
C ALA A 175 -0.30 26.31 24.57
N ALA A 176 0.76 25.55 24.47
CA ALA A 176 0.78 24.13 24.85
C ALA A 176 2.01 23.84 25.73
N THR A 177 1.99 22.71 26.42
CA THR A 177 3.14 22.22 27.17
C THR A 177 3.85 21.14 26.36
N PRO A 178 5.16 21.21 26.14
CA PRO A 178 5.91 20.16 25.46
C PRO A 178 5.67 18.78 26.09
N PRO A 179 5.60 17.72 25.28
CA PRO A 179 5.44 16.37 25.81
C PRO A 179 6.65 15.97 26.66
N VAL A 180 6.39 15.34 27.81
CA VAL A 180 7.45 14.90 28.71
C VAL A 180 8.15 13.63 28.22
N ASN A 181 7.38 12.75 27.55
CA ASN A 181 7.85 11.47 27.01
C ASN A 181 7.41 11.31 25.56
N ALA A 182 8.19 10.56 24.78
CA ALA A 182 7.79 10.16 23.44
C ALA A 182 6.46 9.36 23.48
N LEU A 183 5.69 9.47 22.41
CA LEU A 183 4.46 8.71 22.24
C LEU A 183 4.80 7.22 22.10
N THR A 184 4.43 6.44 23.08
CA THR A 184 4.70 5.00 23.09
C THR A 184 3.41 4.20 23.00
N LEU A 185 3.38 3.25 22.07
CA LEU A 185 2.32 2.24 22.07
C LEU A 185 2.53 1.29 23.24
N ARG A 186 1.55 1.18 24.10
CA ARG A 186 1.55 0.09 25.10
C ARG A 186 1.40 -1.24 24.36
N HIS A 187 2.39 -2.11 24.49
CA HIS A 187 2.25 -3.48 24.03
C HIS A 187 1.11 -4.14 24.81
N THR A 188 0.04 -4.46 24.13
CA THR A 188 -1.02 -5.30 24.69
C THR A 188 -0.51 -6.73 24.73
N HIS A 189 -0.60 -7.37 25.88
CA HIS A 189 -0.37 -8.80 26.00
C HIS A 189 -1.73 -9.51 26.03
N ALA A 190 -1.79 -10.68 25.42
CA ALA A 190 -2.96 -11.51 25.49
C ALA A 190 -3.22 -11.94 26.95
N ASP A 191 -4.49 -12.11 27.29
CA ASP A 191 -4.85 -12.84 28.52
C ASP A 191 -4.22 -14.25 28.49
N SER A 192 -3.60 -14.65 29.61
CA SER A 192 -2.84 -15.89 29.66
C SER A 192 -3.70 -17.15 29.47
N ALA A 193 -4.96 -17.12 29.90
CA ALA A 193 -5.88 -18.23 29.70
C ALA A 193 -6.33 -18.30 28.22
N CYS A 194 -6.59 -17.15 27.59
CA CYS A 194 -6.93 -17.08 26.17
C CYS A 194 -5.77 -17.55 25.28
N LEU A 195 -4.54 -17.09 25.56
CA LEU A 195 -3.35 -17.51 24.82
C LEU A 195 -3.09 -19.01 25.00
N LYS A 196 -3.26 -19.53 26.21
CA LYS A 196 -3.16 -20.98 26.47
C LYS A 196 -4.20 -21.78 25.69
N ALA A 197 -5.45 -21.35 25.71
CA ALA A 197 -6.51 -22.00 24.94
C ALA A 197 -6.25 -21.99 23.41
N PHE A 198 -5.74 -20.90 22.87
CA PHE A 198 -5.29 -20.84 21.49
C PHE A 198 -4.14 -21.82 21.22
N ARG A 199 -3.13 -21.85 22.09
CA ARG A 199 -1.99 -22.78 22.00
C ARG A 199 -2.47 -24.22 21.96
N ASP A 200 -3.31 -24.62 22.93
CA ASP A 200 -3.81 -25.99 23.06
C ASP A 200 -4.61 -26.40 21.80
N ALA A 201 -5.45 -25.50 21.27
CA ALA A 201 -6.21 -25.75 20.05
C ALA A 201 -5.32 -25.88 18.81
N ALA A 202 -4.33 -24.99 18.67
CA ALA A 202 -3.37 -25.01 17.57
C ALA A 202 -2.48 -26.25 17.61
N GLU A 203 -2.00 -26.65 18.79
CA GLU A 203 -1.21 -27.86 19.01
C GLU A 203 -1.98 -29.11 18.62
N ASN A 204 -3.22 -29.25 19.07
CA ASN A 204 -4.10 -30.36 18.71
C ASN A 204 -4.33 -30.48 17.19
N ARG A 205 -4.31 -29.34 16.48
CA ARG A 205 -4.45 -29.30 15.03
C ARG A 205 -3.15 -29.74 14.35
N LEU A 206 -2.02 -29.12 14.73
CA LEU A 206 -0.70 -29.39 14.15
C LEU A 206 -0.23 -30.80 14.38
N ALA A 207 -0.48 -31.37 15.56
CA ALA A 207 -0.14 -32.75 15.91
C ALA A 207 -0.80 -33.82 15.00
N ARG A 208 -1.89 -33.46 14.34
CA ARG A 208 -2.62 -34.35 13.40
C ARG A 208 -2.30 -34.06 11.93
N SER A 209 -1.57 -32.99 11.66
CA SER A 209 -1.22 -32.55 10.31
C SER A 209 -0.01 -33.33 9.79
N LYS A 210 -0.12 -33.84 8.58
CA LYS A 210 1.00 -34.47 7.86
C LYS A 210 1.67 -33.47 6.91
N ARG A 211 0.86 -32.55 6.34
CA ARG A 211 1.31 -31.49 5.46
C ARG A 211 0.83 -30.16 6.01
N THR A 212 1.75 -29.28 6.37
CA THR A 212 1.46 -27.92 6.84
C THR A 212 1.99 -26.92 5.84
N ALA A 213 1.19 -25.94 5.48
CA ALA A 213 1.59 -24.85 4.61
C ALA A 213 1.33 -23.49 5.28
N LEU A 214 2.08 -22.47 4.86
CA LEU A 214 1.92 -21.09 5.34
C LEU A 214 1.49 -20.19 4.18
N LEU A 215 0.39 -19.46 4.38
CA LEU A 215 -0.11 -18.43 3.46
C LEU A 215 -0.07 -17.07 4.17
N ALA A 216 0.75 -16.14 3.68
CA ALA A 216 0.92 -14.81 4.27
C ALA A 216 0.34 -13.72 3.37
N ASP A 217 -0.14 -12.63 3.99
CA ASP A 217 -0.60 -11.47 3.24
C ASP A 217 -0.26 -10.15 3.96
N PHE A 218 -0.74 -9.05 3.41
CA PHE A 218 -0.30 -7.68 3.66
C PHE A 218 -0.37 -7.21 5.12
N LEU A 219 -1.27 -7.74 5.96
CA LEU A 219 -1.32 -7.33 7.37
C LEU A 219 -0.03 -7.66 8.12
N VAL A 220 0.71 -8.67 7.68
CA VAL A 220 2.08 -8.94 8.16
C VAL A 220 2.99 -7.72 7.93
N LEU A 221 2.93 -7.14 6.73
CA LEU A 221 3.71 -5.93 6.38
C LEU A 221 3.25 -4.72 7.21
N ARG A 222 1.93 -4.53 7.34
CA ARG A 222 1.35 -3.40 8.10
C ARG A 222 1.73 -3.43 9.58
N HIS A 223 1.89 -4.61 10.15
CA HIS A 223 2.30 -4.78 11.55
C HIS A 223 3.82 -4.96 11.73
N GLY A 224 4.62 -4.79 10.67
CA GLY A 224 6.09 -4.84 10.74
C GLY A 224 6.65 -6.24 11.02
N LEU A 225 5.91 -7.31 10.71
CA LEU A 225 6.24 -8.69 11.08
C LEU A 225 6.92 -9.49 9.94
N LYS A 226 7.35 -8.80 8.85
CA LYS A 226 8.06 -9.42 7.72
C LYS A 226 9.23 -10.29 8.18
N HIS A 227 10.12 -9.74 9.01
CA HIS A 227 11.31 -10.47 9.48
C HIS A 227 10.96 -11.68 10.36
N ALA A 228 9.87 -11.61 11.15
CA ALA A 228 9.42 -12.74 11.95
C ALA A 228 9.02 -13.92 11.06
N LEU A 229 8.29 -13.67 9.96
CA LEU A 229 7.90 -14.72 9.03
C LEU A 229 9.08 -15.24 8.21
N GLN A 230 9.99 -14.38 7.77
CA GLN A 230 11.22 -14.80 7.08
C GLN A 230 12.06 -15.72 7.96
N LYS A 231 12.21 -15.37 9.23
CA LYS A 231 12.89 -16.22 10.21
C LYS A 231 12.14 -17.54 10.42
N TRP A 232 10.81 -17.49 10.51
CA TRP A 232 9.98 -18.69 10.71
C TRP A 232 10.22 -19.73 9.60
N VAL A 233 10.06 -19.37 8.33
CA VAL A 233 10.23 -20.32 7.21
C VAL A 233 11.68 -20.81 7.04
N LYS A 234 12.65 -20.05 7.57
CA LYS A 234 14.06 -20.47 7.63
C LYS A 234 14.30 -21.48 8.76
N ASP A 235 13.72 -21.23 9.94
CA ASP A 235 13.89 -22.10 11.12
C ASP A 235 13.06 -23.38 11.02
N VAL A 236 11.91 -23.34 10.34
CA VAL A 236 10.98 -24.46 10.13
C VAL A 236 10.62 -24.51 8.65
N PRO A 237 11.38 -25.27 7.85
CA PRO A 237 11.10 -25.41 6.42
C PRO A 237 9.71 -26.00 6.18
N MET A 238 8.89 -25.29 5.42
CA MET A 238 7.54 -25.72 5.01
C MET A 238 7.15 -25.05 3.68
N ALA A 239 6.17 -25.60 3.00
CA ALA A 239 5.58 -24.95 1.84
C ALA A 239 4.99 -23.59 2.26
N HIS A 240 5.33 -22.53 1.52
CA HIS A 240 4.80 -21.21 1.80
C HIS A 240 4.51 -20.43 0.52
N ALA A 241 3.51 -19.55 0.62
CA ALA A 241 3.04 -18.69 -0.45
C ALA A 241 2.60 -17.34 0.12
N THR A 242 2.41 -16.36 -0.75
CA THR A 242 1.73 -15.10 -0.39
C THR A 242 0.46 -14.93 -1.22
N MET A 243 -0.45 -14.08 -0.76
CA MET A 243 -1.42 -13.44 -1.65
C MET A 243 -0.76 -12.24 -2.34
N LEU A 244 -1.44 -11.61 -3.30
CA LEU A 244 -0.87 -10.53 -4.12
C LEU A 244 -0.36 -9.35 -3.28
N MET A 245 -1.13 -8.91 -2.28
CA MET A 245 -0.73 -7.79 -1.43
C MET A 245 0.40 -8.13 -0.45
N GLY A 246 0.66 -9.42 -0.24
CA GLY A 246 1.74 -9.94 0.60
C GLY A 246 3.04 -10.21 -0.16
N LYS A 247 3.11 -9.95 -1.48
CA LYS A 247 4.35 -10.13 -2.24
C LYS A 247 5.51 -9.35 -1.63
N GLY A 248 6.70 -9.94 -1.65
CA GLY A 248 7.90 -9.37 -1.02
C GLY A 248 8.00 -9.60 0.50
N ILE A 249 7.05 -10.31 1.13
CA ILE A 249 7.23 -10.79 2.52
C ILE A 249 8.42 -11.74 2.59
N PHE A 250 8.52 -12.68 1.66
CA PHE A 250 9.60 -13.66 1.57
C PHE A 250 10.62 -13.28 0.48
N ASP A 251 11.80 -13.87 0.50
CA ASP A 251 12.62 -14.03 -0.70
C ASP A 251 11.94 -15.10 -1.57
N GLU A 252 11.34 -14.68 -2.67
CA GLU A 252 10.54 -15.54 -3.52
C GLU A 252 11.39 -16.54 -4.35
N ARG A 253 12.71 -16.43 -4.26
CA ARG A 253 13.67 -17.40 -4.80
C ARG A 253 13.97 -18.54 -3.82
N HIS A 254 13.49 -18.45 -2.57
CA HIS A 254 13.66 -19.48 -1.56
C HIS A 254 12.98 -20.79 -1.99
N ALA A 255 13.64 -21.92 -1.78
CA ALA A 255 13.19 -23.24 -2.27
C ALA A 255 11.80 -23.65 -1.75
N GLY A 256 11.37 -23.20 -0.55
CA GLY A 256 10.04 -23.47 0.01
C GLY A 256 8.93 -22.52 -0.46
N PHE A 257 9.26 -21.49 -1.25
CA PHE A 257 8.27 -20.54 -1.77
C PHE A 257 7.64 -21.06 -3.07
N TYR A 258 6.33 -21.27 -3.05
CA TYR A 258 5.61 -21.84 -4.19
C TYR A 258 5.08 -20.78 -5.17
N GLY A 259 4.82 -19.55 -4.70
CA GLY A 259 4.32 -18.46 -5.55
C GLY A 259 3.23 -17.64 -4.89
N THR A 260 2.43 -16.97 -5.71
CA THR A 260 1.29 -16.17 -5.24
C THR A 260 0.00 -16.97 -5.37
N TYR A 261 -0.77 -17.06 -4.28
CA TYR A 261 -2.04 -17.75 -4.24
C TYR A 261 -3.19 -16.80 -4.61
N SER A 262 -4.05 -17.22 -5.55
CA SER A 262 -5.19 -16.46 -6.07
C SER A 262 -6.40 -17.37 -6.34
N GLY A 263 -6.74 -18.28 -5.43
CA GLY A 263 -7.84 -19.23 -5.60
C GLY A 263 -7.65 -20.12 -6.83
N SER A 264 -8.68 -20.27 -7.66
CA SER A 264 -8.63 -21.11 -8.87
C SER A 264 -7.66 -20.60 -9.94
N ALA A 265 -7.30 -19.32 -9.91
CA ALA A 265 -6.35 -18.70 -10.83
C ALA A 265 -4.88 -18.92 -10.44
N SER A 266 -4.62 -19.55 -9.31
CA SER A 266 -3.25 -19.91 -8.89
C SER A 266 -2.61 -20.91 -9.86
N ALA A 267 -1.28 -20.81 -10.00
CA ALA A 267 -0.52 -21.89 -10.65
C ALA A 267 -0.78 -23.24 -9.94
N GLY A 268 -0.84 -24.34 -10.69
CA GLY A 268 -1.24 -25.64 -10.15
C GLY A 268 -0.41 -26.09 -8.93
N ALA A 269 0.90 -25.84 -8.95
CA ALA A 269 1.79 -26.15 -7.82
C ALA A 269 1.49 -25.33 -6.56
N VAL A 270 1.13 -24.05 -6.72
CA VAL A 270 0.74 -23.18 -5.61
C VAL A 270 -0.58 -23.66 -4.99
N LYS A 271 -1.55 -23.95 -5.85
CA LYS A 271 -2.85 -24.45 -5.43
C LYS A 271 -2.73 -25.77 -4.67
N GLU A 272 -1.98 -26.74 -5.21
CA GLU A 272 -1.74 -28.03 -4.56
C GLU A 272 -0.99 -27.87 -3.22
N ALA A 273 0.00 -26.97 -3.14
CA ALA A 273 0.74 -26.73 -1.91
C ALA A 273 -0.12 -26.13 -0.80
N ILE A 274 -1.06 -25.25 -1.15
CA ILE A 274 -1.89 -24.54 -0.19
C ILE A 274 -3.21 -25.30 0.08
N GLU A 275 -4.02 -25.59 -0.94
CA GLU A 275 -5.32 -26.23 -0.74
C GLU A 275 -5.20 -27.73 -0.41
N GLY A 276 -4.12 -28.38 -0.86
CA GLY A 276 -3.84 -29.79 -0.57
C GLY A 276 -3.16 -30.04 0.80
N ALA A 277 -2.83 -29.01 1.58
CA ALA A 277 -2.26 -29.16 2.92
C ALA A 277 -3.35 -29.56 3.94
N ASP A 278 -3.00 -30.38 4.92
CA ASP A 278 -3.92 -30.74 6.01
C ASP A 278 -4.18 -29.57 6.96
N THR A 279 -3.18 -28.70 7.12
CA THR A 279 -3.29 -27.47 7.90
C THR A 279 -2.63 -26.31 7.15
N VAL A 280 -3.37 -25.20 7.00
CA VAL A 280 -2.88 -23.95 6.40
C VAL A 280 -2.85 -22.86 7.46
N LEU A 281 -1.65 -22.31 7.68
CA LEU A 281 -1.41 -21.19 8.57
C LEU A 281 -1.66 -19.89 7.77
N CYS A 282 -2.83 -19.29 7.93
CA CYS A 282 -3.22 -18.05 7.23
C CYS A 282 -2.84 -16.84 8.08
N ILE A 283 -1.73 -16.18 7.74
CA ILE A 283 -1.18 -15.10 8.56
C ILE A 283 -1.44 -13.73 7.90
N GLY A 284 -2.33 -12.95 8.53
CA GLY A 284 -2.68 -11.60 8.05
C GLY A 284 -3.36 -11.57 6.69
N THR A 285 -4.04 -12.65 6.32
CA THR A 285 -4.72 -12.81 5.03
C THR A 285 -6.08 -12.09 4.99
N ARG A 286 -6.43 -11.60 3.79
CA ARG A 286 -7.77 -11.10 3.45
C ARG A 286 -8.21 -11.72 2.13
N PHE A 287 -9.24 -12.54 2.17
CA PHE A 287 -9.81 -13.17 0.98
C PHE A 287 -10.86 -12.23 0.39
N THR A 288 -10.47 -11.50 -0.67
CA THR A 288 -11.36 -10.63 -1.44
C THR A 288 -11.63 -11.25 -2.81
N ASP A 289 -12.62 -10.73 -3.51
CA ASP A 289 -12.97 -11.16 -4.87
C ASP A 289 -11.79 -11.06 -5.83
N THR A 290 -11.11 -9.92 -5.85
CA THR A 290 -9.95 -9.65 -6.72
C THR A 290 -8.77 -10.57 -6.41
N LEU A 291 -8.49 -10.80 -5.11
CA LEU A 291 -7.34 -11.59 -4.67
C LEU A 291 -7.55 -13.10 -4.82
N THR A 292 -8.80 -13.55 -4.90
CA THR A 292 -9.16 -14.98 -4.95
C THR A 292 -9.89 -15.40 -6.23
N ALA A 293 -9.78 -14.59 -7.29
CA ALA A 293 -10.51 -14.82 -8.54
C ALA A 293 -12.00 -15.10 -8.31
N GLY A 294 -12.71 -14.16 -7.64
CA GLY A 294 -14.15 -14.27 -7.40
C GLY A 294 -14.53 -15.22 -6.26
N PHE A 295 -13.71 -15.32 -5.19
CA PHE A 295 -13.91 -16.22 -4.04
C PHE A 295 -13.85 -17.71 -4.39
N THR A 296 -13.00 -18.08 -5.33
CA THR A 296 -12.83 -19.47 -5.79
C THR A 296 -11.87 -20.31 -4.94
N HIS A 297 -11.34 -19.78 -3.86
CA HIS A 297 -10.48 -20.51 -2.93
C HIS A 297 -11.24 -21.65 -2.24
N GLN A 298 -10.57 -22.80 -2.04
CA GLN A 298 -11.16 -24.00 -1.45
C GLN A 298 -10.71 -24.24 -0.01
N LEU A 299 -10.20 -23.18 0.66
CA LEU A 299 -9.82 -23.27 2.07
C LEU A 299 -11.04 -23.25 3.00
N THR A 300 -11.11 -24.20 3.90
CA THR A 300 -12.19 -24.30 4.89
C THR A 300 -11.71 -23.94 6.29
N PRO A 301 -12.60 -23.46 7.19
CA PRO A 301 -12.24 -23.24 8.60
C PRO A 301 -11.61 -24.49 9.25
N ALA A 302 -12.15 -25.66 8.94
CA ALA A 302 -11.65 -26.93 9.47
C ALA A 302 -10.19 -27.23 9.11
N GLN A 303 -9.65 -26.60 8.08
CA GLN A 303 -8.28 -26.76 7.57
C GLN A 303 -7.34 -25.64 8.00
N THR A 304 -7.87 -24.51 8.52
CA THR A 304 -7.06 -23.31 8.73
C THR A 304 -6.79 -23.00 10.20
N ILE A 305 -5.61 -22.45 10.45
CA ILE A 305 -5.30 -21.61 11.61
C ILE A 305 -5.09 -20.21 11.07
N GLU A 306 -5.97 -19.29 11.45
CA GLU A 306 -5.96 -17.92 10.96
C GLU A 306 -5.46 -16.96 12.05
N VAL A 307 -4.53 -16.08 11.70
CA VAL A 307 -3.97 -15.05 12.59
C VAL A 307 -4.24 -13.68 12.01
N GLN A 308 -5.01 -12.87 12.74
CA GLN A 308 -5.35 -11.50 12.44
C GLN A 308 -4.70 -10.55 13.46
N PRO A 309 -4.70 -9.21 13.25
CA PRO A 309 -4.00 -8.27 14.13
C PRO A 309 -4.30 -8.41 15.63
N HIS A 310 -5.56 -8.68 15.98
CA HIS A 310 -6.04 -8.73 17.38
C HIS A 310 -6.85 -9.99 17.73
N ALA A 311 -6.87 -10.97 16.84
CA ALA A 311 -7.60 -12.22 17.05
C ALA A 311 -6.98 -13.34 16.21
N SER A 312 -7.16 -14.57 16.67
CA SER A 312 -6.77 -15.78 15.94
C SER A 312 -7.92 -16.78 15.92
N ARG A 313 -7.95 -17.66 14.92
CA ARG A 313 -8.98 -18.69 14.77
C ARG A 313 -8.33 -20.05 14.51
N VAL A 314 -8.82 -21.07 15.17
CA VAL A 314 -8.46 -22.48 14.90
C VAL A 314 -9.75 -23.24 14.60
N GLY A 315 -9.90 -23.70 13.38
CA GLY A 315 -11.20 -24.24 12.95
C GLY A 315 -12.29 -23.16 13.02
N ASP A 316 -13.35 -23.43 13.76
CA ASP A 316 -14.47 -22.49 13.97
C ASP A 316 -14.35 -21.66 15.27
N ILE A 317 -13.29 -21.87 16.06
CA ILE A 317 -13.13 -21.22 17.37
C ILE A 317 -12.25 -19.97 17.24
N TRP A 318 -12.80 -18.81 17.63
CA TRP A 318 -12.09 -17.55 17.71
C TRP A 318 -11.49 -17.30 19.10
N PHE A 319 -10.28 -16.78 19.12
CA PHE A 319 -9.52 -16.33 20.28
C PHE A 319 -9.24 -14.83 20.11
N THR A 320 -9.96 -13.99 20.84
CA THR A 320 -9.86 -12.52 20.72
C THR A 320 -8.86 -11.94 21.71
N GLY A 321 -8.32 -10.76 21.36
CA GLY A 321 -7.34 -10.05 22.21
C GLY A 321 -5.94 -10.66 22.19
N ILE A 322 -5.61 -11.54 21.24
CA ILE A 322 -4.27 -12.06 21.03
C ILE A 322 -3.59 -11.20 19.94
N PRO A 323 -2.54 -10.44 20.28
CA PRO A 323 -1.75 -9.71 19.29
C PRO A 323 -1.12 -10.67 18.27
N MET A 324 -1.07 -10.23 17.00
CA MET A 324 -0.53 -11.04 15.88
C MET A 324 0.87 -11.60 16.18
N LEU A 325 1.77 -10.77 16.75
CA LEU A 325 3.12 -11.22 17.10
C LEU A 325 3.11 -12.39 18.08
N GLN A 326 2.31 -12.33 19.16
CA GLN A 326 2.22 -13.41 20.15
C GLN A 326 1.63 -14.70 19.57
N ALA A 327 0.65 -14.57 18.67
CA ALA A 327 0.10 -15.73 17.96
C ALA A 327 1.16 -16.37 17.05
N ILE A 328 1.92 -15.56 16.31
CA ILE A 328 3.03 -16.04 15.46
C ILE A 328 4.10 -16.74 16.29
N GLU A 329 4.56 -16.14 17.40
CA GLU A 329 5.56 -16.74 18.29
C GLU A 329 5.09 -18.10 18.83
N THR A 330 3.82 -18.19 19.26
CA THR A 330 3.21 -19.44 19.70
C THR A 330 3.21 -20.50 18.58
N LEU A 331 2.82 -20.12 17.36
CA LEU A 331 2.78 -21.04 16.23
C LEU A 331 4.19 -21.48 15.80
N VAL A 332 5.19 -20.58 15.85
CA VAL A 332 6.60 -20.94 15.57
C VAL A 332 7.09 -22.03 16.51
N GLU A 333 6.82 -21.89 17.81
CA GLU A 333 7.20 -22.91 18.80
C GLU A 333 6.52 -24.26 18.54
N LEU A 334 5.23 -24.26 18.23
CA LEU A 334 4.47 -25.48 17.94
C LEU A 334 4.92 -26.12 16.62
N CYS A 335 5.18 -25.31 15.60
CA CYS A 335 5.66 -25.83 14.32
C CYS A 335 7.04 -26.48 14.43
N LYS A 336 7.95 -25.99 15.28
CA LYS A 336 9.22 -26.66 15.57
C LYS A 336 9.05 -28.07 16.14
N GLN A 337 7.94 -28.35 16.82
CA GLN A 337 7.64 -29.63 17.44
C GLN A 337 6.89 -30.60 16.52
N HIS A 338 6.01 -30.07 15.67
CA HIS A 338 5.03 -30.88 14.93
C HIS A 338 5.19 -30.85 13.41
N VAL A 339 5.88 -29.84 12.84
CA VAL A 339 6.09 -29.77 11.40
C VAL A 339 7.42 -30.44 11.05
N HIS A 340 7.33 -31.60 10.41
CA HIS A 340 8.46 -32.33 9.88
C HIS A 340 8.68 -31.91 8.41
N GLU A 341 9.92 -32.05 7.93
CA GLU A 341 10.32 -31.59 6.57
C GLU A 341 9.28 -31.96 5.52
N THR A 342 8.73 -30.96 4.86
CA THR A 342 7.91 -31.15 3.68
C THR A 342 8.84 -31.26 2.48
N PRO A 343 8.68 -32.24 1.57
CA PRO A 343 9.46 -32.28 0.37
C PRO A 343 9.31 -30.97 -0.40
N VAL A 344 10.38 -30.19 -0.45
CA VAL A 344 10.42 -28.98 -1.28
C VAL A 344 10.60 -29.42 -2.71
N PRO A 345 9.81 -28.95 -3.69
CA PRO A 345 10.02 -29.31 -5.08
C PRO A 345 11.47 -29.03 -5.48
N SER A 346 12.17 -30.04 -5.97
CA SER A 346 13.59 -29.96 -6.32
C SER A 346 13.89 -29.10 -7.55
N SER A 347 12.87 -28.64 -8.23
CA SER A 347 12.96 -27.64 -9.29
C SER A 347 11.60 -26.99 -9.46
N GLN A 348 11.41 -25.81 -8.90
CA GLN A 348 10.58 -24.88 -9.64
C GLN A 348 11.37 -24.57 -10.90
N SER A 349 11.03 -25.26 -11.98
CA SER A 349 11.42 -24.85 -13.30
C SER A 349 11.15 -23.35 -13.36
N ALA A 350 12.20 -22.54 -13.33
CA ALA A 350 12.08 -21.20 -13.86
C ALA A 350 11.28 -21.40 -15.14
N MET A 351 10.08 -20.83 -15.27
CA MET A 351 9.38 -20.96 -16.53
C MET A 351 10.41 -20.60 -17.58
N ALA A 352 10.76 -21.60 -18.40
CA ALA A 352 11.70 -21.38 -19.49
C ALA A 352 10.96 -20.49 -20.47
N TYR A 353 11.14 -19.22 -20.24
CA TYR A 353 10.56 -18.23 -21.11
C TYR A 353 11.35 -18.30 -22.42
N PRO A 354 10.71 -18.38 -23.58
CA PRO A 354 11.41 -18.28 -24.86
C PRO A 354 12.25 -17.00 -24.86
N GLN A 355 13.39 -17.03 -25.55
CA GLN A 355 14.22 -15.82 -25.67
C GLN A 355 13.34 -14.70 -26.23
N PRO A 356 13.33 -13.52 -25.59
CA PRO A 356 12.50 -12.42 -26.07
C PRO A 356 13.02 -11.96 -27.43
N ASP A 357 12.28 -12.22 -28.48
CA ASP A 357 12.50 -11.69 -29.81
C ASP A 357 11.20 -11.04 -30.34
N GLY A 358 11.36 -9.98 -31.14
CA GLY A 358 10.27 -9.31 -31.81
C GLY A 358 9.43 -8.35 -30.94
N SER A 359 8.20 -8.13 -31.36
CA SER A 359 7.27 -7.16 -30.77
C SER A 359 6.95 -7.48 -29.31
N LEU A 360 6.85 -6.43 -28.49
CA LEU A 360 6.49 -6.57 -27.07
C LEU A 360 5.07 -7.14 -26.92
N THR A 361 4.97 -8.14 -26.04
CA THR A 361 3.74 -8.72 -25.52
C THR A 361 3.78 -8.72 -23.99
N GLN A 362 2.65 -8.99 -23.34
CA GLN A 362 2.65 -9.16 -21.87
C GLN A 362 3.68 -10.22 -21.46
N ALA A 363 3.74 -11.33 -22.15
CA ALA A 363 4.64 -12.43 -21.79
C ALA A 363 6.12 -12.01 -21.82
N ASN A 364 6.63 -11.45 -22.92
CA ASN A 364 8.04 -11.10 -23.02
C ASN A 364 8.40 -9.80 -22.29
N PHE A 365 7.44 -8.90 -22.06
CA PHE A 365 7.61 -7.74 -21.17
C PHE A 365 7.97 -8.19 -19.73
N TRP A 366 7.15 -9.08 -19.14
CA TRP A 366 7.38 -9.55 -17.76
C TRP A 366 8.67 -10.33 -17.61
N GLN A 367 9.04 -11.09 -18.64
CA GLN A 367 10.34 -11.77 -18.70
C GLN A 367 11.53 -10.83 -18.64
N THR A 368 11.49 -9.81 -19.51
CA THR A 368 12.57 -8.82 -19.59
C THR A 368 12.67 -8.07 -18.26
N LEU A 369 11.52 -7.68 -17.69
CA LEU A 369 11.47 -6.99 -16.40
C LEU A 369 12.00 -7.86 -15.24
N GLN A 370 11.76 -9.20 -15.29
CA GLN A 370 12.27 -10.12 -14.26
C GLN A 370 13.80 -10.05 -14.11
N THR A 371 14.53 -9.88 -15.21
CA THR A 371 15.99 -9.79 -15.17
C THR A 371 16.51 -8.45 -14.61
N PHE A 372 15.67 -7.44 -14.60
CA PHE A 372 15.98 -6.08 -14.16
C PHE A 372 15.87 -5.89 -12.64
N ILE A 373 14.98 -6.66 -11.98
CA ILE A 373 14.68 -6.53 -10.56
C ILE A 373 15.86 -6.96 -9.68
N ARG A 374 16.17 -6.16 -8.66
CA ARG A 374 17.28 -6.36 -7.74
C ARG A 374 16.83 -6.39 -6.28
N PRO A 375 17.61 -7.00 -5.36
CA PRO A 375 17.38 -6.83 -3.94
C PRO A 375 17.32 -5.35 -3.54
N GLY A 376 16.38 -5.01 -2.68
CA GLY A 376 16.24 -3.65 -2.19
C GLY A 376 15.39 -2.71 -3.07
N ASP A 377 14.88 -3.15 -4.23
CA ASP A 377 13.97 -2.33 -5.05
C ASP A 377 12.64 -2.04 -4.32
N ILE A 378 12.02 -0.92 -4.68
CA ILE A 378 10.63 -0.61 -4.38
C ILE A 378 9.87 -0.66 -5.69
N ILE A 379 8.93 -1.58 -5.81
CA ILE A 379 8.13 -1.79 -7.03
C ILE A 379 6.69 -1.42 -6.73
N LEU A 380 6.15 -0.48 -7.50
CA LEU A 380 4.73 -0.12 -7.45
C LEU A 380 4.06 -0.59 -8.73
N ALA A 381 2.97 -1.34 -8.61
CA ALA A 381 2.20 -1.80 -9.77
C ALA A 381 0.75 -1.33 -9.65
N ASP A 382 0.28 -0.56 -10.65
CA ASP A 382 -1.06 0.00 -10.68
C ASP A 382 -2.12 -1.08 -10.93
N GLN A 383 -3.31 -0.85 -10.41
CA GLN A 383 -4.44 -1.76 -10.64
C GLN A 383 -4.72 -1.88 -12.14
N GLY A 384 -4.77 -3.11 -12.63
CA GLY A 384 -4.92 -3.42 -14.04
C GLY A 384 -3.89 -4.42 -14.53
N THR A 385 -3.54 -4.36 -15.83
CA THR A 385 -2.56 -5.28 -16.43
C THR A 385 -1.20 -5.23 -15.73
N SER A 386 -0.84 -4.10 -15.12
CA SER A 386 0.38 -3.93 -14.34
C SER A 386 0.40 -4.82 -13.09
N ALA A 387 -0.61 -4.73 -12.21
CA ALA A 387 -0.65 -5.52 -10.97
C ALA A 387 -0.83 -7.02 -11.26
N PHE A 388 -1.73 -7.36 -12.19
CA PHE A 388 -2.01 -8.76 -12.52
C PHE A 388 -0.88 -9.44 -13.29
N GLY A 389 -0.08 -8.69 -14.05
CA GLY A 389 1.11 -9.24 -14.70
C GLY A 389 2.31 -9.37 -13.74
N ALA A 390 2.44 -8.44 -12.79
CA ALA A 390 3.51 -8.47 -11.81
C ALA A 390 3.41 -9.65 -10.81
N ILE A 391 2.29 -10.37 -10.78
CA ILE A 391 2.08 -11.50 -9.86
C ILE A 391 3.09 -12.63 -10.08
N ASP A 392 3.50 -12.86 -11.32
CA ASP A 392 4.41 -13.94 -11.69
C ASP A 392 5.90 -13.58 -11.50
N LEU A 393 6.20 -12.30 -11.21
CA LEU A 393 7.57 -11.90 -10.89
C LEU A 393 8.07 -12.60 -9.63
N ARG A 394 9.31 -13.10 -9.67
CA ARG A 394 10.01 -13.67 -8.53
C ARG A 394 10.85 -12.60 -7.86
N LEU A 395 10.34 -12.07 -6.76
CA LEU A 395 10.97 -10.96 -6.06
C LEU A 395 12.14 -11.45 -5.19
N PRO A 396 13.34 -10.86 -5.33
CA PRO A 396 14.45 -11.14 -4.44
C PRO A 396 14.22 -10.58 -3.03
N ALA A 397 15.15 -10.90 -2.12
CA ALA A 397 15.12 -10.37 -0.77
C ALA A 397 15.03 -8.84 -0.74
N ASP A 398 14.37 -8.31 0.31
CA ASP A 398 14.26 -6.89 0.63
C ASP A 398 13.55 -6.00 -0.40
N VAL A 399 12.87 -6.58 -1.37
CA VAL A 399 11.96 -5.84 -2.24
C VAL A 399 10.72 -5.41 -1.44
N ASN A 400 10.32 -4.15 -1.61
CA ASN A 400 8.99 -3.68 -1.21
C ASN A 400 8.10 -3.71 -2.46
N PHE A 401 7.01 -4.45 -2.39
CA PHE A 401 6.02 -4.51 -3.46
C PHE A 401 4.74 -3.79 -3.01
N ILE A 402 4.35 -2.76 -3.74
CA ILE A 402 3.21 -1.89 -3.40
C ILE A 402 2.15 -2.01 -4.49
N VAL A 403 0.99 -2.51 -4.11
CA VAL A 403 -0.21 -2.60 -4.95
C VAL A 403 -1.43 -2.18 -4.12
N GLN A 404 -2.50 -1.77 -4.78
CA GLN A 404 -3.74 -1.35 -4.12
C GLN A 404 -4.97 -2.07 -4.72
N PRO A 405 -5.02 -3.41 -4.73
CA PRO A 405 -6.08 -4.14 -5.42
C PRO A 405 -7.41 -4.22 -4.66
N LEU A 406 -7.42 -3.98 -3.34
CA LEU A 406 -8.64 -3.98 -2.55
C LEU A 406 -9.44 -2.69 -2.76
N TRP A 407 -8.79 -1.53 -2.65
CA TRP A 407 -9.42 -0.25 -2.96
C TRP A 407 -9.54 -0.02 -4.47
N GLY A 408 -8.52 -0.42 -5.23
CA GLY A 408 -8.53 -0.48 -6.68
C GLY A 408 -8.57 0.86 -7.40
N SER A 409 -8.12 1.94 -6.78
CA SER A 409 -8.09 3.26 -7.40
C SER A 409 -6.94 3.35 -8.39
N ILE A 410 -7.25 3.35 -9.70
CA ILE A 410 -6.24 3.54 -10.75
C ILE A 410 -5.62 4.94 -10.68
N GLY A 411 -4.34 5.05 -11.06
CA GLY A 411 -3.56 6.28 -10.91
C GLY A 411 -2.87 6.43 -9.55
N TYR A 412 -3.13 5.53 -8.60
CA TYR A 412 -2.52 5.55 -7.28
C TYR A 412 -0.99 5.53 -7.32
N THR A 413 -0.39 4.72 -8.21
CA THR A 413 1.03 4.38 -8.12
C THR A 413 1.99 5.52 -8.42
N LEU A 414 1.65 6.45 -9.33
CA LEU A 414 2.51 7.59 -9.61
C LEU A 414 2.70 8.47 -8.37
N ALA A 415 1.61 8.89 -7.76
CA ALA A 415 1.70 9.70 -6.56
C ALA A 415 2.25 8.91 -5.35
N ALA A 416 1.89 7.63 -5.20
CA ALA A 416 2.46 6.76 -4.18
C ALA A 416 3.98 6.58 -4.34
N ALA A 417 4.48 6.55 -5.58
CA ALA A 417 5.92 6.48 -5.86
C ALA A 417 6.66 7.76 -5.44
N PHE A 418 6.03 8.93 -5.60
CA PHE A 418 6.57 10.18 -5.06
C PHE A 418 6.79 10.07 -3.54
N GLY A 419 5.81 9.57 -2.82
CA GLY A 419 5.93 9.33 -1.38
C GLY A 419 6.94 8.25 -1.01
N ALA A 420 6.96 7.13 -1.74
CA ALA A 420 7.90 6.03 -1.50
C ALA A 420 9.36 6.46 -1.75
N GLN A 421 9.61 7.26 -2.80
CA GLN A 421 10.94 7.80 -3.07
C GLN A 421 11.35 8.85 -2.02
N THR A 422 10.41 9.65 -1.53
CA THR A 422 10.64 10.57 -0.40
C THR A 422 11.03 9.79 0.87
N ALA A 423 10.32 8.69 1.17
CA ALA A 423 10.62 7.83 2.32
C ALA A 423 11.99 7.12 2.21
N CYS A 424 12.40 6.77 1.00
CA CYS A 424 13.56 5.96 0.71
C CYS A 424 14.41 6.55 -0.44
N PRO A 425 15.05 7.72 -0.24
CA PRO A 425 15.70 8.47 -1.32
C PRO A 425 16.85 7.70 -2.01
N ASN A 426 17.48 6.76 -1.32
CA ASN A 426 18.62 5.99 -1.81
C ASN A 426 18.21 4.64 -2.44
N ARG A 427 16.92 4.29 -2.44
CA ARG A 427 16.43 3.05 -3.05
C ARG A 427 15.91 3.30 -4.45
N ARG A 428 16.08 2.31 -5.31
CA ARG A 428 15.54 2.34 -6.66
C ARG A 428 14.03 2.09 -6.62
N VAL A 429 13.25 3.05 -7.15
CA VAL A 429 11.79 2.97 -7.27
C VAL A 429 11.41 2.66 -8.71
N ILE A 430 10.65 1.59 -8.92
CA ILE A 430 10.16 1.15 -10.22
C ILE A 430 8.64 1.25 -10.21
N VAL A 431 8.07 2.00 -11.14
CA VAL A 431 6.63 2.21 -11.28
C VAL A 431 6.13 1.53 -12.54
N LEU A 432 5.13 0.68 -12.38
CA LEU A 432 4.42 0.00 -13.44
C LEU A 432 2.98 0.54 -13.47
N THR A 433 2.63 1.32 -14.47
CA THR A 433 1.32 1.97 -14.55
C THR A 433 0.75 1.85 -15.97
N GLY A 434 -0.55 1.64 -16.09
CA GLY A 434 -1.21 1.72 -17.40
C GLY A 434 -1.35 3.17 -17.88
N ASP A 435 -1.46 3.34 -19.19
CA ASP A 435 -1.68 4.65 -19.81
C ASP A 435 -2.95 5.35 -19.29
N GLY A 436 -4.07 4.66 -19.18
CA GLY A 436 -5.30 5.21 -18.62
C GLY A 436 -5.20 5.55 -17.14
N ALA A 437 -4.50 4.73 -16.35
CA ALA A 437 -4.25 5.00 -14.94
C ALA A 437 -3.35 6.23 -14.75
N ALA A 438 -2.26 6.31 -15.50
CA ALA A 438 -1.31 7.40 -15.42
C ALA A 438 -1.94 8.78 -15.73
N GLN A 439 -2.94 8.84 -16.63
CA GLN A 439 -3.63 10.10 -16.94
C GLN A 439 -4.32 10.75 -15.74
N LEU A 440 -4.69 10.00 -14.72
CA LEU A 440 -5.43 10.52 -13.57
C LEU A 440 -4.54 11.35 -12.61
N THR A 441 -3.25 11.04 -12.51
CA THR A 441 -2.36 11.60 -11.49
C THR A 441 -0.99 12.04 -12.03
N ILE A 442 -0.84 12.16 -13.34
CA ILE A 442 0.43 12.47 -14.01
C ILE A 442 1.05 13.79 -13.54
N GLN A 443 0.26 14.72 -13.00
CA GLN A 443 0.72 16.00 -12.49
C GLN A 443 1.82 15.84 -11.43
N GLU A 444 1.79 14.73 -10.67
CA GLU A 444 2.79 14.47 -9.63
C GLU A 444 4.20 14.26 -10.18
N LEU A 445 4.32 13.94 -11.46
CA LEU A 445 5.61 13.93 -12.15
C LEU A 445 6.32 15.29 -12.10
N GLY A 446 5.55 16.39 -12.11
CA GLY A 446 6.08 17.75 -11.91
C GLY A 446 6.70 17.94 -10.52
N SER A 447 6.08 17.39 -9.47
CA SER A 447 6.62 17.40 -8.12
C SER A 447 7.90 16.55 -8.01
N MET A 448 7.92 15.37 -8.61
CA MET A 448 9.13 14.52 -8.67
C MET A 448 10.29 15.23 -9.35
N LEU A 449 10.03 15.94 -10.45
CA LEU A 449 11.05 16.72 -11.17
C LEU A 449 11.55 17.92 -10.36
N ARG A 450 10.66 18.63 -9.66
CA ARG A 450 11.01 19.73 -8.74
C ARG A 450 11.95 19.24 -7.64
N ASP A 451 11.65 18.09 -7.05
CA ASP A 451 12.37 17.54 -5.92
C ASP A 451 13.52 16.61 -6.33
N LYS A 452 13.83 16.60 -7.64
CA LYS A 452 14.95 15.83 -8.25
C LYS A 452 14.91 14.35 -7.93
N GLN A 453 13.71 13.78 -7.80
CA GLN A 453 13.55 12.34 -7.65
C GLN A 453 13.86 11.61 -8.95
N HIS A 454 14.22 10.34 -8.83
CA HIS A 454 14.73 9.54 -9.95
C HIS A 454 14.05 8.16 -10.10
N PRO A 455 12.71 8.07 -10.01
CA PRO A 455 12.03 6.79 -10.25
C PRO A 455 12.17 6.36 -11.72
N ILE A 456 12.07 5.05 -11.93
CA ILE A 456 11.97 4.43 -13.25
C ILE A 456 10.50 4.13 -13.50
N ILE A 457 9.87 4.86 -14.40
CA ILE A 457 8.43 4.79 -14.67
C ILE A 457 8.23 4.09 -16.01
N LEU A 458 7.57 2.92 -15.98
CA LEU A 458 7.14 2.21 -17.16
C LEU A 458 5.64 2.43 -17.36
N VAL A 459 5.27 3.16 -18.40
CA VAL A 459 3.88 3.37 -18.80
C VAL A 459 3.52 2.28 -19.79
N LEU A 460 2.69 1.33 -19.36
CA LEU A 460 2.19 0.24 -20.20
C LEU A 460 1.07 0.79 -21.09
N ASN A 461 1.45 1.19 -22.28
CA ASN A 461 0.54 1.81 -23.25
C ASN A 461 -0.10 0.74 -24.13
N ASN A 462 -1.34 0.41 -23.81
CA ASN A 462 -2.21 -0.49 -24.56
C ASN A 462 -3.47 0.26 -25.09
N GLU A 463 -3.36 1.58 -25.20
CA GLU A 463 -4.35 2.49 -25.77
C GLU A 463 -5.71 2.41 -25.06
N GLY A 464 -5.70 2.37 -23.70
CA GLY A 464 -6.90 2.51 -22.87
C GLY A 464 -7.14 1.41 -21.85
N TYR A 465 -8.41 1.16 -21.52
CA TYR A 465 -8.83 0.31 -20.40
C TYR A 465 -8.94 -1.16 -20.83
N THR A 466 -7.81 -1.84 -20.91
CA THR A 466 -7.75 -3.26 -21.36
C THR A 466 -8.42 -4.23 -20.38
N VAL A 467 -8.49 -3.89 -19.09
CA VAL A 467 -9.23 -4.71 -18.10
C VAL A 467 -10.71 -4.74 -18.45
N GLU A 468 -11.33 -3.60 -18.72
CA GLU A 468 -12.73 -3.46 -19.09
C GLU A 468 -13.01 -4.12 -20.45
N ARG A 469 -12.06 -4.02 -21.41
CA ARG A 469 -12.13 -4.76 -22.68
C ARG A 469 -12.22 -6.27 -22.44
N ALA A 470 -11.43 -6.78 -21.50
CA ALA A 470 -11.40 -8.20 -21.17
C ALA A 470 -12.65 -8.65 -20.40
N ILE A 471 -13.29 -7.78 -19.59
CA ILE A 471 -14.46 -8.11 -18.78
C ILE A 471 -15.76 -8.05 -19.59
N HIS A 472 -15.95 -7.05 -20.46
CA HIS A 472 -17.29 -6.80 -21.02
C HIS A 472 -17.35 -6.58 -22.54
N GLY A 473 -16.23 -6.40 -23.21
CA GLY A 473 -16.22 -6.29 -24.67
C GLY A 473 -15.13 -5.35 -25.19
N PRO A 474 -14.38 -5.80 -26.19
CA PRO A 474 -13.19 -5.11 -26.66
C PRO A 474 -13.50 -3.84 -27.47
N GLU A 475 -14.67 -3.75 -28.12
CA GLU A 475 -15.01 -2.71 -29.09
C GLU A 475 -15.77 -1.52 -28.48
N GLN A 476 -15.96 -1.50 -27.17
CA GLN A 476 -16.75 -0.46 -26.52
C GLN A 476 -15.96 0.86 -26.43
N ARG A 477 -16.57 1.95 -26.89
CA ARG A 477 -15.94 3.28 -26.95
C ARG A 477 -15.49 3.81 -25.59
N TYR A 478 -16.14 3.41 -24.50
CA TYR A 478 -15.75 3.84 -23.15
C TYR A 478 -14.41 3.25 -22.68
N ASN A 479 -13.86 2.25 -23.39
CA ASN A 479 -12.53 1.71 -23.12
C ASN A 479 -11.40 2.55 -23.73
N ASP A 480 -11.74 3.43 -24.68
CA ASP A 480 -10.77 4.26 -25.37
C ASP A 480 -10.50 5.54 -24.55
N ILE A 481 -9.25 5.97 -24.56
CA ILE A 481 -8.80 7.19 -23.91
C ILE A 481 -8.14 8.12 -24.92
N ALA A 482 -7.88 9.38 -24.51
CA ALA A 482 -7.06 10.28 -25.30
C ALA A 482 -5.62 9.74 -25.38
N LEU A 483 -5.09 9.61 -26.58
CA LEU A 483 -3.71 9.18 -26.78
C LEU A 483 -2.77 10.35 -26.52
N TRP A 484 -1.85 10.16 -25.56
CA TRP A 484 -0.89 11.19 -25.16
C TRP A 484 0.50 10.91 -25.72
N ASN A 485 1.27 11.97 -25.92
CA ASN A 485 2.69 11.86 -26.24
C ASN A 485 3.50 11.76 -24.95
N TRP A 486 3.59 10.55 -24.40
CA TRP A 486 4.18 10.29 -23.09
C TRP A 486 5.62 10.79 -22.95
N THR A 487 6.42 10.64 -24.00
CA THR A 487 7.83 11.04 -23.98
C THR A 487 8.04 12.55 -23.92
N GLN A 488 7.02 13.35 -24.17
CA GLN A 488 7.07 14.81 -24.09
C GLN A 488 6.50 15.37 -22.78
N ILE A 489 5.87 14.55 -21.95
CA ILE A 489 5.22 15.01 -20.72
C ILE A 489 6.21 15.63 -19.71
N PRO A 490 7.39 15.06 -19.43
CA PRO A 490 8.34 15.70 -18.52
C PRO A 490 8.74 17.11 -18.94
N GLN A 491 8.89 17.37 -20.25
CA GLN A 491 9.21 18.68 -20.79
C GLN A 491 8.06 19.69 -20.62
N ALA A 492 6.81 19.20 -20.64
CA ALA A 492 5.64 20.05 -20.41
C ALA A 492 5.44 20.40 -18.93
N LEU A 493 5.88 19.53 -18.01
CA LEU A 493 5.70 19.69 -16.57
C LEU A 493 6.86 20.38 -15.85
N SER A 494 7.97 20.65 -16.53
CA SER A 494 9.13 21.31 -15.93
C SER A 494 9.86 22.19 -16.95
N LEU A 495 10.29 23.37 -16.51
CA LEU A 495 11.10 24.28 -17.34
C LEU A 495 12.53 23.76 -17.58
N ASN A 496 13.03 22.90 -16.71
CA ASN A 496 14.35 22.29 -16.83
C ASN A 496 14.28 20.81 -16.39
N PRO A 497 13.62 19.96 -17.18
CA PRO A 497 13.38 18.58 -16.79
C PRO A 497 14.68 17.78 -16.79
N GLN A 498 15.06 17.26 -15.63
CA GLN A 498 16.13 16.29 -15.48
C GLN A 498 15.56 14.87 -15.68
N ALA A 499 15.00 14.62 -16.85
CA ALA A 499 14.36 13.36 -17.20
C ALA A 499 14.93 12.79 -18.49
N GLN A 500 14.90 11.46 -18.62
CA GLN A 500 15.15 10.74 -19.86
C GLN A 500 13.91 9.96 -20.23
N CYS A 501 13.58 9.95 -21.53
CA CYS A 501 12.36 9.36 -22.03
C CYS A 501 12.64 8.45 -23.22
N TRP A 502 11.94 7.31 -23.25
CA TRP A 502 12.02 6.34 -24.34
C TRP A 502 10.63 5.83 -24.70
N ARG A 503 10.48 5.43 -25.95
CA ARG A 503 9.35 4.65 -26.42
C ARG A 503 9.90 3.34 -26.98
N VAL A 504 9.38 2.22 -26.49
CA VAL A 504 9.82 0.87 -26.86
C VAL A 504 8.64 0.02 -27.33
N SER A 505 8.84 -0.74 -28.38
CA SER A 505 7.84 -1.64 -28.97
C SER A 505 8.37 -3.06 -29.22
N GLU A 506 9.67 -3.28 -28.94
CA GLU A 506 10.37 -4.54 -29.13
C GLU A 506 11.11 -4.93 -27.84
N SER A 507 11.25 -6.24 -27.61
CA SER A 507 11.86 -6.79 -26.40
C SER A 507 13.32 -6.39 -26.24
N GLU A 508 14.09 -6.37 -27.34
CA GLU A 508 15.50 -5.96 -27.33
C GLU A 508 15.65 -4.48 -26.97
N GLN A 509 14.79 -3.60 -27.53
CA GLN A 509 14.77 -2.18 -27.17
C GLN A 509 14.50 -1.97 -25.69
N LEU A 510 13.56 -2.74 -25.11
CA LEU A 510 13.26 -2.67 -23.68
C LEU A 510 14.46 -3.10 -22.85
N ALA A 511 15.12 -4.21 -23.20
CA ALA A 511 16.29 -4.71 -22.49
C ALA A 511 17.44 -3.66 -22.50
N ASP A 512 17.74 -3.08 -23.67
CA ASP A 512 18.75 -2.02 -23.82
C ASP A 512 18.43 -0.77 -22.99
N VAL A 513 17.16 -0.36 -22.94
CA VAL A 513 16.75 0.80 -22.15
C VAL A 513 16.83 0.49 -20.65
N LEU A 514 16.40 -0.69 -20.21
CA LEU A 514 16.51 -1.10 -18.81
C LEU A 514 17.96 -1.16 -18.34
N GLU A 515 18.88 -1.62 -19.17
CA GLU A 515 20.33 -1.59 -18.86
C GLU A 515 20.82 -0.14 -18.68
N LYS A 516 20.43 0.78 -19.56
CA LYS A 516 20.80 2.21 -19.50
C LYS A 516 20.29 2.89 -18.23
N VAL A 517 19.08 2.56 -17.79
CA VAL A 517 18.47 3.20 -16.59
C VAL A 517 18.84 2.50 -15.28
N ALA A 518 19.49 1.37 -15.33
CA ALA A 518 19.79 0.56 -14.16
C ALA A 518 20.61 1.28 -13.06
N HIS A 519 21.46 2.23 -13.45
CA HIS A 519 22.31 3.04 -12.56
C HIS A 519 22.05 4.54 -12.70
N HIS A 520 20.88 4.90 -13.21
CA HIS A 520 20.58 6.25 -13.61
C HIS A 520 20.14 7.12 -12.42
N GLU A 521 20.69 8.32 -12.31
CA GLU A 521 20.44 9.29 -11.24
C GLU A 521 19.37 10.34 -11.63
N ARG A 522 18.55 10.06 -12.62
CA ARG A 522 17.51 10.97 -13.12
C ARG A 522 16.20 10.20 -13.29
N LEU A 523 15.10 10.93 -13.26
CA LEU A 523 13.80 10.37 -13.59
C LEU A 523 13.84 9.75 -14.99
N SER A 524 13.37 8.50 -15.11
CA SER A 524 13.29 7.76 -16.36
C SER A 524 11.84 7.42 -16.67
N LEU A 525 11.33 7.87 -17.84
CA LEU A 525 10.00 7.54 -18.33
C LEU A 525 10.10 6.68 -19.58
N ILE A 526 9.57 5.46 -19.52
CA ILE A 526 9.61 4.48 -20.59
C ILE A 526 8.17 4.18 -21.00
N GLU A 527 7.78 4.62 -22.19
CA GLU A 527 6.52 4.24 -22.83
C GLU A 527 6.69 2.86 -23.47
N VAL A 528 5.99 1.87 -22.92
CA VAL A 528 6.04 0.47 -23.36
C VAL A 528 4.80 0.17 -24.19
N MET A 529 4.97 -0.02 -25.48
CA MET A 529 3.86 -0.30 -26.40
C MET A 529 3.45 -1.76 -26.33
N LEU A 530 2.21 -2.01 -25.94
CA LEU A 530 1.65 -3.37 -25.83
C LEU A 530 0.36 -3.47 -26.69
N PRO A 531 0.03 -4.65 -27.22
CA PRO A 531 -1.22 -4.83 -27.96
C PRO A 531 -2.46 -4.59 -27.08
N LYS A 532 -3.50 -3.96 -27.63
CA LYS A 532 -4.74 -3.57 -26.94
C LYS A 532 -5.46 -4.70 -26.21
N ALA A 533 -5.43 -5.91 -26.79
CA ALA A 533 -6.16 -7.06 -26.28
C ALA A 533 -5.25 -8.09 -25.57
N ASP A 534 -3.97 -7.79 -25.45
CA ASP A 534 -3.02 -8.69 -24.78
C ASP A 534 -3.09 -8.50 -23.26
N ILE A 535 -3.45 -9.55 -22.56
CA ILE A 535 -3.68 -9.55 -21.10
C ILE A 535 -2.82 -10.58 -20.39
N PRO A 536 -2.38 -10.31 -19.15
CA PRO A 536 -1.73 -11.31 -18.32
C PRO A 536 -2.64 -12.52 -18.04
N PRO A 537 -2.09 -13.74 -17.91
CA PRO A 537 -2.88 -14.96 -17.68
C PRO A 537 -3.82 -14.87 -16.46
N LEU A 538 -3.36 -14.28 -15.35
CA LEU A 538 -4.18 -14.10 -14.16
C LEU A 538 -5.39 -13.21 -14.42
N LEU A 539 -5.24 -12.11 -15.14
CA LEU A 539 -6.36 -11.25 -15.50
C LEU A 539 -7.40 -12.02 -16.31
N GLY A 540 -6.96 -12.82 -17.28
CA GLY A 540 -7.88 -13.68 -18.05
C GLY A 540 -8.62 -14.72 -17.19
N ALA A 541 -8.03 -15.22 -16.13
CA ALA A 541 -8.69 -16.12 -15.19
C ALA A 541 -9.70 -15.38 -14.29
N ILE A 542 -9.35 -14.19 -13.80
CA ILE A 542 -10.22 -13.34 -12.97
C ILE A 542 -11.44 -12.87 -13.79
N THR A 543 -11.26 -12.41 -15.03
CA THR A 543 -12.36 -11.93 -15.87
C THR A 543 -13.38 -13.03 -16.12
N LYS A 544 -12.95 -14.25 -16.43
CA LYS A 544 -13.85 -15.42 -16.58
C LYS A 544 -14.63 -15.73 -15.30
N ALA A 545 -14.00 -15.62 -14.13
CA ALA A 545 -14.66 -15.84 -12.85
C ALA A 545 -15.70 -14.75 -12.55
N LEU A 546 -15.40 -13.49 -12.86
CA LEU A 546 -16.32 -12.36 -12.70
C LEU A 546 -17.51 -12.43 -13.68
N GLU A 547 -17.28 -12.79 -14.94
CA GLU A 547 -18.34 -13.04 -15.92
C GLU A 547 -19.32 -14.14 -15.45
N ALA A 548 -18.79 -15.26 -14.98
CA ALA A 548 -19.59 -16.35 -14.45
C ALA A 548 -20.47 -15.93 -13.26
N ARG A 549 -19.93 -15.08 -12.38
CA ARG A 549 -20.66 -14.56 -11.21
C ARG A 549 -21.74 -13.55 -11.60
N ASN A 550 -21.46 -12.66 -12.56
CA ASN A 550 -22.41 -11.62 -13.00
C ASN A 550 -23.53 -12.20 -13.88
N SER A 551 -23.34 -13.42 -14.38
CA SER A 551 -24.33 -14.16 -15.18
C SER A 551 -25.22 -15.07 -14.34
N ALA A 552 -24.90 -15.28 -13.06
CA ALA A 552 -25.65 -16.07 -12.10
C ALA A 552 -26.58 -15.19 -11.23
#